data_702c5d5991cee144f064f36f460f4e57
#
_entry.id   702c5d5991cee144f064f36f460f4e57
#
_cell.length_a   1.000
_cell.length_b   1.000
_cell.length_c   1.000
_cell.angle_alpha   90.00
_cell.angle_beta   90.00
_cell.angle_gamma   90.00
#
_symmetry.space_group_name_H-M   'P 1'
#
loop_
_entity.id
_entity.type
_entity.pdbx_description
1 polymer ?
#
loop_
_entity_poly.entity_id
_entity_poly.type
_entity_poly.pdbx_seq_one_letter_code
_entity_poly.pdbx_strand_id
1 'polypeptide(L)'
;MSRVIKKVVLAYSGGLDTSVILKWLQETYSCEVIAFCADLGQGEDLQAIKAKAQKLGVKKIYVEDLRETFVKDYVFPMLRGNAIYEGCYLLGTSIARPLIARRQAEIALKEGAEAVSHGSTGKGNDQVRFELTYTALAPNLKIIAPWREWTMRSRRELIEYADRHGIPVTATKAKPYSMDLNLFHVSYEGGILEDPWEAPPGEIFQMTVSPEQAPNKSLEVEIDYEEGNPVAVDGKKMSPATLLARLNKLGGAHGIGRVDLVENRYVGMKSRGVYETPGGTILHVAHRGLESLTMDREVLHFRDSLIPRFADLIYNGYWFSPEREMIQASIDAAQKDVTGTARVKLYKGSCTLAGRKSKNSLYRLDIATFEEDEVYNQKDAEGFIRLNALRLKIRAQRKKASS
;
A
#
# COMPACT_ATOMS: atom_id res chain seq x y z
N MET A 1 16.52 28.99 -22.24
CA MET A 1 15.39 29.85 -21.83
C MET A 1 14.44 29.02 -21.02
N SER A 2 14.14 29.39 -19.77
CA SER A 2 13.14 28.69 -18.96
C SER A 2 11.77 28.82 -19.64
N ARG A 3 11.15 27.72 -19.97
CA ARG A 3 9.80 27.71 -20.55
C ARG A 3 8.84 28.44 -19.59
N VAL A 4 8.13 29.45 -20.06
CA VAL A 4 7.10 30.13 -19.28
C VAL A 4 6.00 29.11 -18.97
N ILE A 5 5.67 28.93 -17.70
CA ILE A 5 4.61 28.04 -17.28
C ILE A 5 3.28 28.78 -17.43
N LYS A 6 2.43 28.29 -18.32
CA LYS A 6 1.10 28.86 -18.56
C LYS A 6 0.00 28.03 -17.90
N LYS A 7 0.24 26.72 -17.72
CA LYS A 7 -0.73 25.78 -17.22
C LYS A 7 -0.08 24.73 -16.31
N VAL A 8 -0.68 24.50 -15.15
CA VAL A 8 -0.23 23.52 -14.14
C VAL A 8 -1.38 22.59 -13.78
N VAL A 9 -1.13 21.27 -13.70
CA VAL A 9 -2.09 20.34 -13.09
C VAL A 9 -1.67 20.08 -11.65
N LEU A 10 -2.58 20.35 -10.70
CA LEU A 10 -2.39 20.19 -9.27
C LEU A 10 -3.11 18.94 -8.76
N ALA A 11 -2.40 18.05 -8.05
CA ALA A 11 -3.03 17.03 -7.20
C ALA A 11 -3.73 17.73 -6.04
N TYR A 12 -5.08 17.72 -6.06
CA TYR A 12 -5.91 18.53 -5.19
C TYR A 12 -6.82 17.67 -4.32
N SER A 13 -6.61 17.72 -3.01
CA SER A 13 -7.44 16.99 -2.04
C SER A 13 -8.57 17.84 -1.44
N GLY A 14 -8.63 19.15 -1.72
CA GLY A 14 -9.58 20.05 -1.07
C GLY A 14 -9.21 20.48 0.36
N GLY A 15 -8.15 19.91 0.93
CA GLY A 15 -7.61 20.29 2.24
C GLY A 15 -7.01 21.71 2.26
N LEU A 16 -6.55 22.14 3.45
CA LEU A 16 -5.92 23.44 3.64
C LEU A 16 -4.71 23.60 2.72
N ASP A 17 -3.75 22.67 2.80
CA ASP A 17 -2.47 22.75 2.10
C ASP A 17 -2.66 22.88 0.59
N THR A 18 -3.45 21.97 -0.01
CA THR A 18 -3.67 21.99 -1.46
C THR A 18 -4.49 23.20 -1.92
N SER A 19 -5.37 23.76 -1.07
CA SER A 19 -6.11 24.98 -1.37
C SER A 19 -5.21 26.21 -1.34
N VAL A 20 -4.27 26.28 -0.39
CA VAL A 20 -3.23 27.32 -0.35
C VAL A 20 -2.30 27.20 -1.56
N ILE A 21 -1.85 25.98 -1.87
CA ILE A 21 -1.00 25.70 -3.06
C ILE A 21 -1.68 26.17 -4.35
N LEU A 22 -2.96 25.87 -4.50
CA LEU A 22 -3.72 26.28 -5.68
C LEU A 22 -3.63 27.80 -5.90
N LYS A 23 -3.91 28.57 -4.85
CA LYS A 23 -3.86 30.03 -4.90
C LYS A 23 -2.44 30.56 -5.11
N TRP A 24 -1.48 30.00 -4.42
CA TRP A 24 -0.06 30.34 -4.55
C TRP A 24 0.47 30.10 -5.97
N LEU A 25 0.10 28.99 -6.62
CA LEU A 25 0.47 28.72 -8.01
C LEU A 25 -0.07 29.77 -8.97
N GLN A 26 -1.34 30.17 -8.81
CA GLN A 26 -1.97 31.21 -9.63
C GLN A 26 -1.22 32.54 -9.52
N GLU A 27 -0.80 32.92 -8.32
CA GLU A 27 -0.13 34.20 -8.07
C GLU A 27 1.36 34.18 -8.47
N THR A 28 2.09 33.12 -8.07
CA THR A 28 3.53 33.05 -8.27
C THR A 28 3.90 32.84 -9.75
N TYR A 29 3.14 32.00 -10.45
CA TYR A 29 3.41 31.68 -11.83
C TYR A 29 2.52 32.41 -12.84
N SER A 30 1.50 33.15 -12.36
CA SER A 30 0.48 33.80 -13.22
C SER A 30 -0.11 32.80 -14.24
N CYS A 31 -0.37 31.56 -13.82
CA CYS A 31 -0.74 30.45 -14.66
C CYS A 31 -2.19 29.96 -14.41
N GLU A 32 -2.74 29.25 -15.39
CA GLU A 32 -3.96 28.49 -15.21
C GLU A 32 -3.66 27.25 -14.37
N VAL A 33 -4.45 27.00 -13.31
CA VAL A 33 -4.38 25.76 -12.52
C VAL A 33 -5.56 24.87 -12.86
N ILE A 34 -5.26 23.66 -13.29
CA ILE A 34 -6.22 22.57 -13.44
C ILE A 34 -6.12 21.72 -12.16
N ALA A 35 -7.23 21.51 -11.47
CA ALA A 35 -7.25 20.64 -10.30
C ALA A 35 -7.54 19.19 -10.70
N PHE A 36 -6.90 18.24 -10.04
CA PHE A 36 -7.19 16.81 -10.17
C PHE A 36 -7.38 16.18 -8.79
N CYS A 37 -8.54 15.58 -8.57
CA CYS A 37 -8.91 14.83 -7.38
C CYS A 37 -9.20 13.38 -7.74
N ALA A 38 -8.47 12.44 -7.13
CA ALA A 38 -8.68 11.02 -7.28
C ALA A 38 -9.54 10.48 -6.12
N ASP A 39 -10.62 9.76 -6.43
CA ASP A 39 -11.33 8.94 -5.46
C ASP A 39 -10.68 7.56 -5.39
N LEU A 40 -10.01 7.29 -4.29
CA LEU A 40 -9.45 5.98 -3.93
C LEU A 40 -10.22 5.32 -2.77
N GLY A 41 -11.42 5.81 -2.45
CA GLY A 41 -12.24 5.30 -1.36
C GLY A 41 -12.01 6.00 -0.02
N GLN A 42 -11.57 7.24 -0.03
CA GLN A 42 -11.34 8.04 1.19
C GLN A 42 -12.64 8.58 1.82
N GLY A 43 -13.79 8.40 1.16
CA GLY A 43 -15.11 8.77 1.70
C GLY A 43 -15.37 10.27 1.81
N GLU A 44 -14.62 11.09 1.09
CA GLU A 44 -14.78 12.54 1.05
C GLU A 44 -15.94 12.98 0.16
N ASP A 45 -16.54 14.13 0.46
CA ASP A 45 -17.54 14.76 -0.41
C ASP A 45 -16.87 15.40 -1.64
N LEU A 46 -16.79 14.63 -2.71
CA LEU A 46 -16.17 15.04 -3.97
C LEU A 46 -16.87 16.25 -4.61
N GLN A 47 -18.18 16.45 -4.38
CA GLN A 47 -18.89 17.62 -4.88
C GLN A 47 -18.49 18.88 -4.11
N ALA A 48 -18.33 18.79 -2.80
CA ALA A 48 -17.81 19.87 -1.98
C ALA A 48 -16.38 20.26 -2.38
N ILE A 49 -15.50 19.27 -2.66
CA ILE A 49 -14.14 19.49 -3.15
C ILE A 49 -14.17 20.24 -4.48
N LYS A 50 -15.03 19.81 -5.43
CA LYS A 50 -15.19 20.46 -6.73
C LYS A 50 -15.67 21.91 -6.57
N ALA A 51 -16.70 22.14 -5.78
CA ALA A 51 -17.25 23.47 -5.53
C ALA A 51 -16.21 24.41 -4.89
N LYS A 52 -15.39 23.88 -3.97
CA LYS A 52 -14.30 24.65 -3.34
C LYS A 52 -13.24 25.07 -4.36
N ALA A 53 -12.77 24.15 -5.20
CA ALA A 53 -11.81 24.48 -6.26
C ALA A 53 -12.35 25.55 -7.22
N GLN A 54 -13.62 25.47 -7.62
CA GLN A 54 -14.27 26.46 -8.48
C GLN A 54 -14.33 27.86 -7.83
N LYS A 55 -14.65 27.91 -6.53
CA LYS A 55 -14.64 29.17 -5.76
C LYS A 55 -13.26 29.83 -5.71
N LEU A 56 -12.19 29.01 -5.77
CA LEU A 56 -10.79 29.46 -5.83
C LEU A 56 -10.33 29.80 -7.25
N GLY A 57 -11.24 29.91 -8.23
CA GLY A 57 -10.94 30.34 -9.59
C GLY A 57 -10.48 29.23 -10.53
N VAL A 58 -10.59 27.95 -10.13
CA VAL A 58 -10.31 26.83 -11.02
C VAL A 58 -11.41 26.69 -12.06
N LYS A 59 -11.05 26.83 -13.34
CA LYS A 59 -11.98 26.68 -14.47
C LYS A 59 -12.22 25.22 -14.81
N LYS A 60 -11.24 24.35 -14.59
CA LYS A 60 -11.28 22.94 -14.95
C LYS A 60 -10.80 22.06 -13.80
N ILE A 61 -11.64 21.14 -13.36
CA ILE A 61 -11.33 20.15 -12.35
C ILE A 61 -11.70 18.75 -12.85
N TYR A 62 -10.78 17.81 -12.72
CA TYR A 62 -10.99 16.39 -12.90
C TYR A 62 -11.26 15.76 -11.53
N VAL A 63 -12.38 15.06 -11.40
CA VAL A 63 -12.72 14.24 -10.24
C VAL A 63 -13.00 12.84 -10.77
N GLU A 64 -12.15 11.88 -10.45
CA GLU A 64 -12.22 10.55 -11.06
C GLU A 64 -12.29 9.45 -10.00
N ASP A 65 -13.24 8.53 -10.17
CA ASP A 65 -13.32 7.30 -9.38
C ASP A 65 -12.26 6.32 -9.89
N LEU A 66 -11.23 6.11 -9.13
CA LEU A 66 -10.11 5.22 -9.44
C LEU A 66 -10.07 3.98 -8.53
N ARG A 67 -11.12 3.70 -7.74
CA ARG A 67 -11.14 2.61 -6.76
C ARG A 67 -10.90 1.24 -7.38
N GLU A 68 -11.56 0.93 -8.50
CA GLU A 68 -11.35 -0.35 -9.19
C GLU A 68 -9.94 -0.47 -9.76
N THR A 69 -9.44 0.57 -10.44
CA THR A 69 -8.07 0.61 -10.96
C THR A 69 -7.05 0.48 -9.82
N PHE A 70 -7.27 1.18 -8.71
CA PHE A 70 -6.40 1.13 -7.54
C PHE A 70 -6.26 -0.29 -7.00
N VAL A 71 -7.38 -0.98 -6.79
CA VAL A 71 -7.32 -2.33 -6.22
C VAL A 71 -6.81 -3.34 -7.24
N LYS A 72 -7.33 -3.32 -8.47
CA LYS A 72 -6.99 -4.30 -9.51
C LYS A 72 -5.54 -4.20 -9.97
N ASP A 73 -5.09 -2.98 -10.29
CA ASP A 73 -3.83 -2.77 -11.02
C ASP A 73 -2.66 -2.37 -10.12
N TYR A 74 -2.91 -2.07 -8.84
CA TYR A 74 -1.87 -1.68 -7.87
C TYR A 74 -1.89 -2.56 -6.63
N VAL A 75 -3.00 -2.66 -5.91
CA VAL A 75 -3.07 -3.42 -4.66
C VAL A 75 -2.90 -4.93 -4.91
N PHE A 76 -3.61 -5.52 -5.87
CA PHE A 76 -3.52 -6.95 -6.12
C PHE A 76 -2.15 -7.40 -6.64
N PRO A 77 -1.50 -6.71 -7.60
CA PRO A 77 -0.12 -7.02 -7.98
C PRO A 77 0.86 -6.94 -6.81
N MET A 78 0.73 -5.95 -5.94
CA MET A 78 1.52 -5.81 -4.72
C MET A 78 1.28 -6.99 -3.75
N LEU A 79 0.02 -7.38 -3.54
CA LEU A 79 -0.37 -8.51 -2.68
C LEU A 79 0.14 -9.86 -3.22
N ARG A 80 0.10 -10.08 -4.55
CA ARG A 80 0.70 -11.30 -5.16
C ARG A 80 2.19 -11.43 -4.83
N GLY A 81 2.89 -10.30 -4.72
CA GLY A 81 4.28 -10.27 -4.29
C GLY A 81 4.48 -10.40 -2.77
N ASN A 82 3.42 -10.49 -1.99
CA ASN A 82 3.47 -10.44 -0.52
C ASN A 82 4.31 -9.26 0.01
N ALA A 83 4.26 -8.11 -0.65
CA ALA A 83 5.04 -6.94 -0.29
C ALA A 83 4.66 -6.44 1.11
N ILE A 84 5.60 -6.54 2.04
CA ILE A 84 5.48 -6.04 3.40
C ILE A 84 6.77 -5.29 3.72
N TYR A 85 6.65 -4.01 4.03
CA TYR A 85 7.78 -3.20 4.42
C TYR A 85 8.08 -3.38 5.90
N GLU A 86 9.37 -3.60 6.22
CA GLU A 86 9.87 -3.81 7.58
C GLU A 86 9.07 -4.84 8.42
N GLY A 87 8.57 -5.87 7.74
CA GLY A 87 7.92 -7.03 8.36
C GLY A 87 6.45 -6.87 8.74
N CYS A 88 5.85 -5.68 8.64
CA CYS A 88 4.47 -5.48 9.07
C CYS A 88 3.66 -4.43 8.27
N TYR A 89 4.28 -3.46 7.60
CA TYR A 89 3.56 -2.41 6.90
C TYR A 89 3.14 -2.86 5.48
N LEU A 90 1.84 -2.90 5.21
CA LEU A 90 1.24 -3.34 3.94
C LEU A 90 1.19 -2.23 2.86
N LEU A 91 1.97 -1.16 3.00
CA LEU A 91 2.28 -0.17 1.95
C LEU A 91 1.10 0.64 1.40
N GLY A 92 0.00 0.81 2.14
CA GLY A 92 -1.23 1.40 1.61
C GLY A 92 -1.11 2.85 1.12
N THR A 93 -0.35 3.72 1.82
CA THR A 93 -0.05 5.07 1.31
C THR A 93 0.91 4.99 0.12
N SER A 94 1.94 4.13 0.22
CA SER A 94 3.00 4.04 -0.78
C SER A 94 2.47 3.63 -2.16
N ILE A 95 1.51 2.68 -2.19
CA ILE A 95 0.95 2.15 -3.43
C ILE A 95 -0.10 3.07 -4.07
N ALA A 96 -0.69 3.99 -3.30
CA ALA A 96 -1.69 4.93 -3.79
C ALA A 96 -1.07 6.06 -4.65
N ARG A 97 0.10 6.56 -4.26
CA ARG A 97 0.74 7.72 -4.91
C ARG A 97 1.12 7.49 -6.37
N PRO A 98 1.68 6.35 -6.78
CA PRO A 98 1.96 6.07 -8.20
C PRO A 98 0.74 6.15 -9.11
N LEU A 99 -0.44 5.68 -8.66
CA LEU A 99 -1.69 5.79 -9.43
C LEU A 99 -2.12 7.25 -9.58
N ILE A 100 -2.15 8.01 -8.48
CA ILE A 100 -2.54 9.42 -8.50
C ILE A 100 -1.60 10.21 -9.42
N ALA A 101 -0.28 10.05 -9.26
CA ALA A 101 0.72 10.75 -10.04
C ALA A 101 0.68 10.38 -11.53
N ARG A 102 0.48 9.10 -11.86
CA ARG A 102 0.29 8.64 -13.24
C ARG A 102 -0.90 9.35 -13.87
N ARG A 103 -2.06 9.31 -13.21
CA ARG A 103 -3.27 9.90 -13.79
C ARG A 103 -3.15 11.42 -13.94
N GLN A 104 -2.50 12.07 -12.98
CA GLN A 104 -2.21 13.51 -13.05
C GLN A 104 -1.28 13.84 -14.23
N ALA A 105 -0.24 13.05 -14.47
CA ALA A 105 0.65 13.22 -15.62
C ALA A 105 -0.09 13.04 -16.95
N GLU A 106 -0.96 12.01 -17.06
CA GLU A 106 -1.79 11.78 -18.23
C GLU A 106 -2.72 12.97 -18.52
N ILE A 107 -3.32 13.55 -17.48
CA ILE A 107 -4.14 14.77 -17.59
C ILE A 107 -3.28 15.95 -18.04
N ALA A 108 -2.08 16.12 -17.47
CA ALA A 108 -1.19 17.21 -17.84
C ALA A 108 -0.79 17.14 -19.31
N LEU A 109 -0.45 15.97 -19.81
CA LEU A 109 -0.12 15.76 -21.22
C LEU A 109 -1.33 16.03 -22.13
N LYS A 110 -2.53 15.54 -21.76
CA LYS A 110 -3.79 15.77 -22.47
C LYS A 110 -4.14 17.24 -22.57
N GLU A 111 -3.92 18.00 -21.49
CA GLU A 111 -4.25 19.43 -21.40
C GLU A 111 -3.16 20.35 -21.97
N GLY A 112 -2.04 19.78 -22.41
CA GLY A 112 -0.88 20.55 -22.85
C GLY A 112 -0.28 21.42 -21.74
N ALA A 113 -0.35 20.96 -20.49
CA ALA A 113 0.24 21.66 -19.35
C ALA A 113 1.77 21.52 -19.38
N GLU A 114 2.46 22.57 -18.94
CA GLU A 114 3.94 22.59 -18.85
C GLU A 114 4.44 22.03 -17.52
N ALA A 115 3.55 21.94 -16.50
CA ALA A 115 3.95 21.53 -15.17
C ALA A 115 2.88 20.72 -14.43
N VAL A 116 3.35 19.95 -13.44
CA VAL A 116 2.55 19.28 -12.41
C VAL A 116 2.95 19.78 -11.03
N SER A 117 2.02 19.76 -10.07
CA SER A 117 2.29 20.14 -8.69
C SER A 117 1.61 19.18 -7.71
N HIS A 118 2.22 18.98 -6.56
CA HIS A 118 1.70 18.16 -5.45
C HIS A 118 1.84 18.89 -4.10
N GLY A 119 1.05 18.46 -3.12
CA GLY A 119 1.02 19.02 -1.77
C GLY A 119 1.93 18.34 -0.75
N SER A 120 2.77 17.41 -1.18
CA SER A 120 3.62 16.65 -0.27
C SER A 120 4.71 17.51 0.36
N THR A 121 4.91 17.33 1.67
CA THR A 121 5.94 18.06 2.43
C THR A 121 7.35 17.59 2.09
N GLY A 122 8.35 18.46 2.27
CA GLY A 122 9.77 18.14 2.03
C GLY A 122 10.38 17.08 2.98
N LYS A 123 9.67 16.70 4.04
CA LYS A 123 10.08 15.69 5.03
C LYS A 123 9.46 14.32 4.80
N GLY A 124 8.47 14.21 3.91
CA GLY A 124 7.74 12.97 3.64
C GLY A 124 8.25 12.21 2.42
N ASN A 125 8.03 10.90 2.39
CA ASN A 125 8.32 10.05 1.24
C ASN A 125 7.40 10.34 0.04
N ASP A 126 6.23 10.93 0.27
CA ASP A 126 5.22 11.12 -0.79
C ASP A 126 5.71 12.02 -1.92
N GLN A 127 6.52 13.06 -1.62
CA GLN A 127 7.15 13.85 -2.66
C GLN A 127 8.00 12.98 -3.60
N VAL A 128 8.76 12.01 -3.06
CA VAL A 128 9.60 11.11 -3.86
C VAL A 128 8.71 10.23 -4.75
N ARG A 129 7.63 9.69 -4.21
CA ARG A 129 6.68 8.82 -4.92
C ARG A 129 6.00 9.54 -6.09
N PHE A 130 5.55 10.78 -5.87
CA PHE A 130 4.99 11.63 -6.93
C PHE A 130 6.04 11.92 -8.01
N GLU A 131 7.18 12.44 -7.62
CA GLU A 131 8.18 12.96 -8.56
C GLU A 131 8.88 11.88 -9.37
N LEU A 132 9.19 10.72 -8.78
CA LEU A 132 9.70 9.57 -9.52
C LEU A 132 8.69 9.06 -10.55
N THR A 133 7.39 9.08 -10.21
CA THR A 133 6.34 8.71 -11.16
C THR A 133 6.25 9.70 -12.32
N TYR A 134 6.25 11.02 -12.04
CA TYR A 134 6.24 12.02 -13.12
C TYR A 134 7.47 11.90 -14.00
N THR A 135 8.65 11.73 -13.41
CA THR A 135 9.90 11.58 -14.16
C THR A 135 9.89 10.35 -15.05
N ALA A 136 9.33 9.24 -14.57
CA ALA A 136 9.26 8.01 -15.35
C ALA A 136 8.27 8.09 -16.52
N LEU A 137 7.13 8.76 -16.34
CA LEU A 137 6.02 8.74 -17.31
C LEU A 137 5.93 10.00 -18.19
N ALA A 138 6.41 11.13 -17.71
CA ALA A 138 6.31 12.41 -18.37
C ALA A 138 7.54 13.31 -18.08
N PRO A 139 8.76 12.90 -18.51
CA PRO A 139 10.02 13.51 -18.11
C PRO A 139 10.19 14.99 -18.56
N ASN A 140 9.34 15.44 -19.48
CA ASN A 140 9.37 16.82 -19.97
C ASN A 140 8.50 17.79 -19.17
N LEU A 141 7.67 17.29 -18.23
CA LEU A 141 6.87 18.14 -17.36
C LEU A 141 7.76 18.74 -16.26
N LYS A 142 7.61 20.04 -16.02
CA LYS A 142 8.23 20.67 -14.86
C LYS A 142 7.48 20.25 -13.59
N ILE A 143 8.21 19.87 -12.57
CA ILE A 143 7.64 19.55 -11.25
C ILE A 143 7.73 20.80 -10.38
N ILE A 144 6.60 21.19 -9.78
CA ILE A 144 6.52 22.29 -8.81
C ILE A 144 6.17 21.70 -7.46
N ALA A 145 7.07 21.82 -6.51
CA ALA A 145 6.91 21.32 -5.15
C ALA A 145 6.88 22.50 -4.15
N PRO A 146 5.72 23.10 -3.89
CA PRO A 146 5.60 24.35 -3.15
C PRO A 146 6.27 24.32 -1.78
N TRP A 147 6.18 23.22 -1.05
CA TRP A 147 6.84 23.06 0.25
C TRP A 147 8.37 23.22 0.23
N ARG A 148 9.01 23.16 -0.94
CA ARG A 148 10.44 23.44 -1.13
C ARG A 148 10.72 24.81 -1.74
N GLU A 149 9.69 25.50 -2.23
CA GLU A 149 9.83 26.78 -2.97
C GLU A 149 9.33 27.98 -2.18
N TRP A 150 8.22 27.82 -1.45
CA TRP A 150 7.63 28.91 -0.69
C TRP A 150 8.30 29.16 0.67
N THR A 151 8.01 30.32 1.29
CA THR A 151 8.58 30.68 2.59
C THR A 151 7.76 30.25 3.81
N MET A 152 6.53 29.79 3.60
CA MET A 152 5.64 29.32 4.67
C MET A 152 6.14 28.00 5.25
N ARG A 153 6.32 27.95 6.60
CA ARG A 153 6.95 26.83 7.29
C ARG A 153 6.06 26.12 8.31
N SER A 154 4.87 26.70 8.58
CA SER A 154 3.98 26.20 9.62
C SER A 154 2.52 26.22 9.18
N ARG A 155 1.72 25.34 9.83
CA ARG A 155 0.26 25.31 9.64
C ARG A 155 -0.37 26.68 9.96
N ARG A 156 0.17 27.42 10.94
CA ARG A 156 -0.30 28.76 11.29
C ARG A 156 -0.13 29.72 10.11
N GLU A 157 1.03 29.73 9.49
CA GLU A 157 1.30 30.60 8.33
C GLU A 157 0.41 30.26 7.13
N LEU A 158 0.09 28.96 6.93
CA LEU A 158 -0.87 28.53 5.91
C LEU A 158 -2.28 29.04 6.20
N ILE A 159 -2.72 29.04 7.46
CA ILE A 159 -4.02 29.59 7.87
C ILE A 159 -4.04 31.11 7.66
N GLU A 160 -2.99 31.81 8.07
CA GLU A 160 -2.87 33.27 7.86
C GLU A 160 -2.87 33.65 6.36
N TYR A 161 -2.22 32.82 5.52
CA TYR A 161 -2.29 32.98 4.07
C TYR A 161 -3.70 32.72 3.54
N ALA A 162 -4.34 31.65 4.00
CA ALA A 162 -5.70 31.32 3.60
C ALA A 162 -6.70 32.44 3.95
N ASP A 163 -6.61 33.02 5.15
CA ASP A 163 -7.47 34.11 5.59
C ASP A 163 -7.28 35.37 4.72
N ARG A 164 -6.02 35.73 4.43
CA ARG A 164 -5.71 36.90 3.58
C ARG A 164 -6.26 36.77 2.15
N HIS A 165 -6.35 35.53 1.64
CA HIS A 165 -6.80 35.24 0.27
C HIS A 165 -8.25 34.75 0.20
N GLY A 166 -9.00 34.78 1.32
CA GLY A 166 -10.40 34.34 1.36
C GLY A 166 -10.61 32.87 1.04
N ILE A 167 -9.59 32.03 1.33
CA ILE A 167 -9.68 30.58 1.11
C ILE A 167 -10.53 29.98 2.24
N PRO A 168 -11.66 29.30 1.93
CA PRO A 168 -12.47 28.69 2.97
C PRO A 168 -11.69 27.62 3.71
N VAL A 169 -11.37 27.88 4.98
CA VAL A 169 -10.80 26.88 5.89
C VAL A 169 -11.96 26.26 6.65
N THR A 170 -12.25 24.99 6.40
CA THR A 170 -13.18 24.26 7.24
C THR A 170 -12.54 24.15 8.63
N ALA A 171 -13.17 24.79 9.62
CA ALA A 171 -12.78 24.69 11.02
C ALA A 171 -13.01 23.25 11.52
N THR A 172 -12.16 22.33 11.13
CA THR A 172 -12.07 21.03 11.80
C THR A 172 -11.30 21.25 13.10
N LYS A 173 -11.85 20.78 14.23
CA LYS A 173 -11.08 20.63 15.48
C LYS A 173 -9.72 20.07 15.05
N ALA A 174 -8.65 20.80 15.40
CA ALA A 174 -7.31 20.38 15.03
C ALA A 174 -7.10 18.95 15.58
N LYS A 175 -7.15 17.97 14.70
CA LYS A 175 -6.77 16.60 15.09
C LYS A 175 -5.30 16.66 15.47
N PRO A 176 -4.90 16.07 16.61
CA PRO A 176 -3.53 16.10 17.09
C PRO A 176 -2.59 15.19 16.27
N TYR A 177 -3.00 14.72 15.11
CA TYR A 177 -2.26 13.83 14.20
C TYR A 177 -2.72 14.06 12.76
N SER A 178 -1.87 13.70 11.79
CA SER A 178 -2.22 13.63 10.37
C SER A 178 -2.82 12.26 10.05
N MET A 179 -3.73 12.23 9.08
CA MET A 179 -4.40 11.01 8.63
C MET A 179 -4.45 10.97 7.11
N ASP A 180 -4.17 9.81 6.53
CA ASP A 180 -4.32 9.52 5.10
C ASP A 180 -5.12 8.23 4.93
N LEU A 181 -6.25 8.32 4.21
CA LEU A 181 -7.23 7.25 4.04
C LEU A 181 -7.38 6.91 2.57
N ASN A 182 -7.42 5.63 2.27
CA ASN A 182 -7.89 5.09 1.00
C ASN A 182 -8.59 3.74 1.22
N LEU A 183 -9.12 3.13 0.16
CA LEU A 183 -9.86 1.87 0.26
C LEU A 183 -9.04 0.72 0.87
N PHE A 184 -7.72 0.75 0.75
CA PHE A 184 -6.85 -0.31 1.25
C PHE A 184 -6.49 -0.14 2.72
N HIS A 185 -6.29 1.11 3.18
CA HIS A 185 -5.83 1.36 4.54
C HIS A 185 -6.11 2.79 5.06
N VAL A 186 -5.85 2.97 6.35
CA VAL A 186 -5.65 4.28 6.98
C VAL A 186 -4.26 4.35 7.59
N SER A 187 -3.58 5.48 7.45
CA SER A 187 -2.37 5.82 8.20
C SER A 187 -2.61 7.00 9.13
N TYR A 188 -1.95 6.96 10.29
CA TYR A 188 -1.94 8.04 11.28
C TYR A 188 -0.48 8.34 11.63
N GLU A 189 -0.11 9.63 11.63
CA GLU A 189 1.24 10.08 11.97
C GLU A 189 1.25 11.48 12.58
N GLY A 190 2.33 11.82 13.27
CA GLY A 190 2.54 13.16 13.84
C GLY A 190 1.78 13.44 15.13
N GLY A 191 2.01 14.62 15.69
CA GLY A 191 1.38 15.09 16.93
C GLY A 191 1.66 14.15 18.11
N ILE A 192 0.61 13.66 18.76
CA ILE A 192 0.74 12.76 19.93
C ILE A 192 1.47 11.45 19.60
N LEU A 193 1.47 11.02 18.32
CA LEU A 193 2.13 9.80 17.89
C LEU A 193 3.66 9.95 17.70
N GLU A 194 4.20 11.18 17.82
CA GLU A 194 5.64 11.42 17.67
C GLU A 194 6.45 10.83 18.84
N ASP A 195 5.83 10.69 20.02
CA ASP A 195 6.44 9.94 21.12
C ASP A 195 6.14 8.44 20.95
N PRO A 196 7.16 7.60 20.66
CA PRO A 196 6.96 6.16 20.47
C PRO A 196 6.59 5.42 21.76
N TRP A 197 6.69 6.05 22.94
CA TRP A 197 6.28 5.48 24.21
C TRP A 197 4.78 5.63 24.48
N GLU A 198 4.14 6.64 23.87
CA GLU A 198 2.72 6.89 24.04
C GLU A 198 1.86 5.95 23.21
N ALA A 199 0.90 5.27 23.84
CA ALA A 199 -0.04 4.42 23.12
C ALA A 199 -0.94 5.24 22.20
N PRO A 200 -1.24 4.76 20.97
CA PRO A 200 -2.21 5.43 20.11
C PRO A 200 -3.59 5.49 20.81
N PRO A 201 -4.22 6.67 20.89
CA PRO A 201 -5.56 6.80 21.46
C PRO A 201 -6.57 5.90 20.72
N GLY A 202 -7.46 5.23 21.47
CA GLY A 202 -8.40 4.29 20.87
C GLY A 202 -9.35 4.90 19.84
N GLU A 203 -9.66 6.20 20.00
CA GLU A 203 -10.56 6.95 19.12
C GLU A 203 -9.95 7.34 17.76
N ILE A 204 -8.64 7.15 17.54
CA ILE A 204 -8.07 7.46 16.23
C ILE A 204 -8.51 6.46 15.16
N PHE A 205 -8.74 5.20 15.56
CA PHE A 205 -9.03 4.11 14.65
C PHE A 205 -10.41 4.25 13.99
N GLN A 206 -10.45 4.22 12.66
CA GLN A 206 -11.67 4.46 11.87
C GLN A 206 -12.17 3.23 11.12
N MET A 207 -11.28 2.30 10.79
CA MET A 207 -11.65 1.09 10.05
C MET A 207 -11.93 -0.10 10.96
N THR A 208 -11.44 -0.08 12.21
CA THR A 208 -11.49 -1.25 13.10
C THR A 208 -12.03 -0.89 14.47
N VAL A 209 -12.82 -1.77 15.04
CA VAL A 209 -13.14 -1.75 16.48
C VAL A 209 -11.94 -2.22 17.29
N SER A 210 -11.86 -1.85 18.58
CA SER A 210 -10.81 -2.42 19.43
C SER A 210 -11.00 -3.94 19.59
N PRO A 211 -9.90 -4.73 19.76
CA PRO A 211 -10.01 -6.16 20.00
C PRO A 211 -10.91 -6.53 21.19
N GLU A 212 -10.93 -5.69 22.23
CA GLU A 212 -11.77 -5.88 23.42
C GLU A 212 -13.26 -5.75 23.08
N GLN A 213 -13.63 -4.82 22.20
CA GLN A 213 -15.00 -4.55 21.77
C GLN A 213 -15.47 -5.47 20.64
N ALA A 214 -14.53 -6.18 19.99
CA ALA A 214 -14.86 -7.11 18.93
C ALA A 214 -15.70 -8.30 19.44
N PRO A 215 -16.53 -8.92 18.56
CA PRO A 215 -17.41 -10.03 18.95
C PRO A 215 -16.66 -11.19 19.63
N ASN A 216 -17.29 -11.78 20.67
CA ASN A 216 -16.79 -12.99 21.33
C ASN A 216 -16.96 -14.26 20.47
N LYS A 217 -17.67 -14.17 19.34
CA LYS A 217 -17.83 -15.25 18.37
C LYS A 217 -16.88 -15.04 17.22
N SER A 218 -16.07 -16.05 16.91
CA SER A 218 -15.21 -16.02 15.73
C SER A 218 -16.03 -16.08 14.44
N LEU A 219 -15.46 -15.53 13.36
CA LEU A 219 -16.01 -15.60 12.01
C LEU A 219 -15.02 -16.32 11.10
N GLU A 220 -15.49 -17.34 10.39
CA GLU A 220 -14.75 -17.94 9.28
C GLU A 220 -15.16 -17.26 7.97
N VAL A 221 -14.19 -17.00 7.09
CA VAL A 221 -14.39 -16.37 5.80
C VAL A 221 -13.62 -17.17 4.75
N GLU A 222 -14.31 -17.58 3.68
CA GLU A 222 -13.67 -18.22 2.53
C GLU A 222 -13.35 -17.19 1.44
N ILE A 223 -12.13 -17.27 0.88
CA ILE A 223 -11.68 -16.40 -0.19
C ILE A 223 -11.19 -17.26 -1.33
N ASP A 224 -11.80 -17.09 -2.51
CA ASP A 224 -11.40 -17.80 -3.72
C ASP A 224 -10.37 -16.97 -4.48
N TYR A 225 -9.34 -17.64 -4.99
CA TYR A 225 -8.25 -17.07 -5.77
C TYR A 225 -8.16 -17.70 -7.15
N GLU A 226 -7.85 -16.90 -8.16
CA GLU A 226 -7.48 -17.32 -9.51
C GLU A 226 -6.14 -16.67 -9.86
N GLU A 227 -5.10 -17.48 -10.10
CA GLU A 227 -3.72 -17.02 -10.40
C GLU A 227 -3.22 -15.95 -9.42
N GLY A 228 -3.41 -16.19 -8.12
CA GLY A 228 -3.01 -15.31 -7.03
C GLY A 228 -3.89 -14.07 -6.80
N ASN A 229 -4.92 -13.84 -7.62
CA ASN A 229 -5.87 -12.75 -7.44
C ASN A 229 -7.10 -13.23 -6.68
N PRO A 230 -7.55 -12.50 -5.63
CA PRO A 230 -8.82 -12.82 -4.98
C PRO A 230 -9.99 -12.44 -5.90
N VAL A 231 -10.95 -13.36 -6.07
CA VAL A 231 -12.08 -13.20 -7.01
C VAL A 231 -13.45 -13.35 -6.37
N ALA A 232 -13.53 -14.01 -5.21
CA ALA A 232 -14.79 -14.18 -4.48
C ALA A 232 -14.59 -14.22 -2.96
N VAL A 233 -15.64 -13.88 -2.22
CA VAL A 233 -15.73 -14.03 -0.76
C VAL A 233 -16.99 -14.82 -0.47
N ASP A 234 -16.86 -15.90 0.31
CA ASP A 234 -17.95 -16.83 0.67
C ASP A 234 -18.73 -17.30 -0.57
N GLY A 235 -18.00 -17.65 -1.63
CA GLY A 235 -18.52 -18.14 -2.92
C GLY A 235 -19.15 -17.07 -3.82
N LYS A 236 -19.18 -15.80 -3.41
CA LYS A 236 -19.74 -14.70 -4.19
C LYS A 236 -18.65 -13.94 -4.94
N LYS A 237 -18.66 -14.01 -6.26
CA LYS A 237 -17.76 -13.22 -7.13
C LYS A 237 -18.07 -11.72 -6.96
N MET A 238 -17.01 -10.92 -6.88
CA MET A 238 -17.09 -9.47 -6.67
C MET A 238 -16.02 -8.77 -7.52
N SER A 239 -16.26 -7.49 -7.83
CA SER A 239 -15.21 -6.64 -8.38
C SER A 239 -14.10 -6.42 -7.34
N PRO A 240 -12.86 -6.14 -7.77
CA PRO A 240 -11.72 -5.92 -6.88
C PRO A 240 -11.99 -4.95 -5.73
N ALA A 241 -12.53 -3.76 -6.03
CA ALA A 241 -12.84 -2.75 -5.00
C ALA A 241 -13.95 -3.21 -4.05
N THR A 242 -15.00 -3.85 -4.58
CA THR A 242 -16.11 -4.37 -3.78
C THR A 242 -15.65 -5.50 -2.85
N LEU A 243 -14.79 -6.39 -3.35
CA LEU A 243 -14.19 -7.49 -2.58
C LEU A 243 -13.38 -6.95 -1.39
N LEU A 244 -12.49 -5.99 -1.66
CA LEU A 244 -11.67 -5.37 -0.63
C LEU A 244 -12.52 -4.65 0.41
N ALA A 245 -13.52 -3.87 -0.03
CA ALA A 245 -14.46 -3.19 0.88
C ALA A 245 -15.23 -4.18 1.77
N ARG A 246 -15.64 -5.32 1.21
CA ARG A 246 -16.28 -6.39 1.98
C ARG A 246 -15.36 -6.94 3.05
N LEU A 247 -14.10 -7.24 2.71
CA LEU A 247 -13.12 -7.76 3.66
C LEU A 247 -12.73 -6.71 4.72
N ASN A 248 -12.64 -5.42 4.35
CA ASN A 248 -12.45 -4.34 5.30
C ASN A 248 -13.56 -4.31 6.36
N LYS A 249 -14.82 -4.44 5.92
CA LYS A 249 -15.96 -4.46 6.85
C LYS A 249 -15.91 -5.66 7.80
N LEU A 250 -15.59 -6.85 7.29
CA LEU A 250 -15.48 -8.07 8.10
C LEU A 250 -14.29 -7.99 9.07
N GLY A 251 -13.12 -7.64 8.57
CA GLY A 251 -11.90 -7.50 9.37
C GLY A 251 -12.02 -6.38 10.40
N GLY A 252 -12.55 -5.24 10.01
CA GLY A 252 -12.75 -4.10 10.88
C GLY A 252 -13.68 -4.42 12.08
N ALA A 253 -14.79 -5.14 11.83
CA ALA A 253 -15.69 -5.59 12.88
C ALA A 253 -15.03 -6.55 13.89
N HIS A 254 -13.95 -7.22 13.51
CA HIS A 254 -13.19 -8.13 14.37
C HIS A 254 -11.84 -7.54 14.85
N GLY A 255 -11.59 -6.24 14.62
CA GLY A 255 -10.39 -5.55 15.08
C GLY A 255 -9.11 -5.96 14.35
N ILE A 256 -9.20 -6.50 13.13
CA ILE A 256 -8.06 -7.04 12.37
C ILE A 256 -7.27 -5.90 11.71
N GLY A 257 -5.92 -6.01 11.71
CA GLY A 257 -5.06 -5.25 10.81
C GLY A 257 -4.54 -3.93 11.36
N ARG A 258 -4.51 -3.74 12.69
CA ARG A 258 -3.81 -2.63 13.34
C ARG A 258 -2.31 -2.91 13.42
N VAL A 259 -1.50 -1.91 13.04
CA VAL A 259 -0.04 -1.97 13.10
C VAL A 259 0.49 -0.65 13.64
N ASP A 260 1.49 -0.72 14.51
CA ASP A 260 2.25 0.42 15.03
C ASP A 260 3.73 0.15 14.74
N LEU A 261 4.38 1.04 14.01
CA LEU A 261 5.72 0.84 13.49
C LEU A 261 6.53 2.13 13.55
N VAL A 262 7.75 2.04 14.03
CA VAL A 262 8.79 3.06 13.80
C VAL A 262 9.56 2.65 12.55
N GLU A 263 9.18 3.21 11.42
CA GLU A 263 9.72 2.89 10.09
C GLU A 263 10.92 3.75 9.70
N ASN A 264 11.73 3.27 8.78
CA ASN A 264 12.82 4.03 8.19
C ASN A 264 12.35 4.68 6.89
N ARG A 265 12.13 6.02 6.91
CA ARG A 265 11.78 6.76 5.70
C ARG A 265 12.93 6.80 4.70
N TYR A 266 12.60 6.74 3.42
CA TYR A 266 13.59 6.81 2.33
C TYR A 266 14.38 8.12 2.33
N VAL A 267 13.78 9.20 2.82
CA VAL A 267 14.44 10.50 3.02
C VAL A 267 15.43 10.53 4.21
N GLY A 268 15.69 9.41 4.87
CA GLY A 268 16.81 9.23 5.82
C GLY A 268 16.48 9.42 7.30
N MET A 269 15.19 9.49 7.68
CA MET A 269 14.78 9.62 9.09
C MET A 269 13.89 8.46 9.53
N LYS A 270 13.87 8.19 10.84
CA LYS A 270 12.85 7.34 11.45
C LYS A 270 11.56 8.15 11.68
N SER A 271 10.43 7.48 11.49
CA SER A 271 9.11 8.07 11.75
C SER A 271 8.16 6.99 12.23
N ARG A 272 7.32 7.31 13.21
CA ARG A 272 6.28 6.40 13.64
C ARG A 272 5.03 6.57 12.78
N GLY A 273 4.51 5.45 12.29
CA GLY A 273 3.23 5.33 11.62
C GLY A 273 2.34 4.32 12.34
N VAL A 274 1.07 4.66 12.52
CA VAL A 274 0.03 3.74 13.00
C VAL A 274 -0.92 3.49 11.84
N TYR A 275 -1.27 2.24 11.61
CA TYR A 275 -1.97 1.81 10.40
C TYR A 275 -3.15 0.91 10.73
N GLU A 276 -4.18 0.97 9.86
CA GLU A 276 -5.27 0.00 9.82
C GLU A 276 -5.38 -0.55 8.40
N THR A 277 -5.26 -1.88 8.24
CA THR A 277 -5.33 -2.53 6.92
C THR A 277 -6.12 -3.86 7.05
N PRO A 278 -7.40 -3.82 7.43
CA PRO A 278 -8.13 -5.02 7.79
C PRO A 278 -8.29 -6.01 6.63
N GLY A 279 -8.77 -5.57 5.47
CA GLY A 279 -8.94 -6.43 4.30
C GLY A 279 -7.61 -6.92 3.72
N GLY A 280 -6.59 -6.04 3.70
CA GLY A 280 -5.25 -6.40 3.25
C GLY A 280 -4.61 -7.49 4.11
N THR A 281 -4.77 -7.42 5.44
CA THR A 281 -4.29 -8.45 6.38
C THR A 281 -4.97 -9.80 6.13
N ILE A 282 -6.29 -9.79 5.92
CA ILE A 282 -7.04 -11.01 5.60
C ILE A 282 -6.55 -11.61 4.28
N LEU A 283 -6.43 -10.79 3.23
CA LEU A 283 -5.95 -11.25 1.92
C LEU A 283 -4.54 -11.81 1.99
N HIS A 284 -3.63 -11.15 2.74
CA HIS A 284 -2.26 -11.62 2.92
C HIS A 284 -2.21 -13.01 3.58
N VAL A 285 -2.93 -13.22 4.69
CA VAL A 285 -2.97 -14.51 5.40
C VAL A 285 -3.55 -15.62 4.51
N ALA A 286 -4.66 -15.34 3.83
CA ALA A 286 -5.33 -16.29 2.94
C ALA A 286 -4.44 -16.66 1.74
N HIS A 287 -3.84 -15.67 1.08
CA HIS A 287 -2.96 -15.85 -0.08
C HIS A 287 -1.73 -16.69 0.29
N ARG A 288 -1.02 -16.35 1.38
CA ARG A 288 0.13 -17.15 1.87
C ARG A 288 -0.25 -18.58 2.19
N GLY A 289 -1.44 -18.79 2.75
CA GLY A 289 -1.98 -20.13 2.98
C GLY A 289 -2.13 -20.92 1.69
N LEU A 290 -2.63 -20.33 0.62
CA LEU A 290 -2.83 -21.00 -0.66
C LEU A 290 -1.51 -21.25 -1.39
N GLU A 291 -0.58 -20.29 -1.39
CA GLU A 291 0.77 -20.44 -1.92
C GLU A 291 1.50 -21.65 -1.34
N SER A 292 1.39 -21.85 -0.03
CA SER A 292 2.03 -23.00 0.65
C SER A 292 1.53 -24.37 0.19
N LEU A 293 0.37 -24.41 -0.50
CA LEU A 293 -0.23 -25.62 -1.02
C LEU A 293 0.12 -25.87 -2.50
N THR A 294 0.29 -24.78 -3.26
CA THR A 294 0.32 -24.82 -4.73
C THR A 294 1.68 -24.48 -5.36
N MET A 295 2.55 -23.80 -4.61
CA MET A 295 3.88 -23.47 -5.14
C MET A 295 4.90 -24.57 -4.87
N ASP A 296 5.73 -24.84 -5.87
CA ASP A 296 6.95 -25.63 -5.70
C ASP A 296 7.87 -24.95 -4.66
N ARG A 297 8.60 -25.78 -3.89
CA ARG A 297 9.48 -25.34 -2.82
C ARG A 297 10.51 -24.31 -3.28
N GLU A 298 11.21 -24.57 -4.38
CA GLU A 298 12.30 -23.72 -4.85
C GLU A 298 11.74 -22.39 -5.43
N VAL A 299 10.59 -22.46 -6.11
CA VAL A 299 9.86 -21.27 -6.60
C VAL A 299 9.42 -20.39 -5.43
N LEU A 300 8.84 -20.99 -4.38
CA LEU A 300 8.39 -20.27 -3.18
C LEU A 300 9.55 -19.56 -2.49
N HIS A 301 10.68 -20.27 -2.26
CA HIS A 301 11.85 -19.71 -1.59
C HIS A 301 12.51 -18.61 -2.44
N PHE A 302 12.62 -18.80 -3.75
CA PHE A 302 13.14 -17.76 -4.65
C PHE A 302 12.26 -16.52 -4.62
N ARG A 303 10.94 -16.67 -4.79
CA ARG A 303 10.00 -15.57 -4.75
C ARG A 303 10.05 -14.84 -3.39
N ASP A 304 10.12 -15.57 -2.29
CA ASP A 304 10.20 -14.97 -0.94
C ASP A 304 11.49 -14.15 -0.75
N SER A 305 12.58 -14.54 -1.40
CA SER A 305 13.82 -13.74 -1.38
C SER A 305 13.68 -12.36 -2.06
N LEU A 306 12.69 -12.19 -2.93
CA LEU A 306 12.41 -10.93 -3.63
C LEU A 306 11.53 -9.98 -2.81
N ILE A 307 10.81 -10.47 -1.79
CA ILE A 307 9.84 -9.68 -1.02
C ILE A 307 10.44 -8.39 -0.45
N PRO A 308 11.59 -8.42 0.27
CA PRO A 308 12.15 -7.19 0.85
C PRO A 308 12.47 -6.15 -0.22
N ARG A 309 13.10 -6.57 -1.31
CA ARG A 309 13.46 -5.65 -2.41
C ARG A 309 12.22 -5.09 -3.12
N PHE A 310 11.22 -5.92 -3.33
CA PHE A 310 9.96 -5.50 -3.95
C PHE A 310 9.22 -4.50 -3.05
N ALA A 311 9.17 -4.75 -1.75
CA ALA A 311 8.59 -3.84 -0.77
C ALA A 311 9.34 -2.50 -0.72
N ASP A 312 10.68 -2.51 -0.73
CA ASP A 312 11.52 -1.30 -0.79
C ASP A 312 11.22 -0.46 -2.03
N LEU A 313 11.13 -1.08 -3.19
CA LEU A 313 10.83 -0.36 -4.44
C LEU A 313 9.47 0.34 -4.38
N ILE A 314 8.46 -0.34 -3.84
CA ILE A 314 7.11 0.25 -3.66
C ILE A 314 7.15 1.37 -2.62
N TYR A 315 7.77 1.12 -1.46
CA TYR A 315 7.87 2.09 -0.38
C TYR A 315 8.58 3.38 -0.83
N ASN A 316 9.66 3.22 -1.59
CA ASN A 316 10.50 4.31 -2.08
C ASN A 316 9.96 5.02 -3.33
N GLY A 317 8.84 4.55 -3.93
CA GLY A 317 8.20 5.22 -5.08
C GLY A 317 8.66 4.75 -6.45
N TYR A 318 9.38 3.64 -6.56
CA TYR A 318 9.89 3.07 -7.82
C TYR A 318 8.89 2.15 -8.54
N TRP A 319 7.58 2.42 -8.44
CA TRP A 319 6.55 1.59 -9.07
C TRP A 319 6.73 1.43 -10.59
N PHE A 320 7.20 2.46 -11.26
CA PHE A 320 7.45 2.48 -12.71
C PHE A 320 8.93 2.27 -13.07
N SER A 321 9.71 1.63 -12.22
CA SER A 321 11.11 1.30 -12.53
C SER A 321 11.22 -0.05 -13.26
N PRO A 322 12.19 -0.22 -14.17
CA PRO A 322 12.44 -1.50 -14.85
C PRO A 322 12.71 -2.65 -13.87
N GLU A 323 13.38 -2.36 -12.75
CA GLU A 323 13.66 -3.33 -11.70
C GLU A 323 12.38 -3.88 -11.06
N ARG A 324 11.42 -2.98 -10.72
CA ARG A 324 10.13 -3.40 -10.18
C ARG A 324 9.34 -4.23 -11.20
N GLU A 325 9.37 -3.85 -12.47
CA GLU A 325 8.70 -4.58 -13.56
C GLU A 325 9.26 -5.99 -13.72
N MET A 326 10.58 -6.14 -13.67
CA MET A 326 11.25 -7.44 -13.72
C MET A 326 10.86 -8.33 -12.53
N ILE A 327 10.86 -7.78 -11.32
CA ILE A 327 10.45 -8.52 -10.12
C ILE A 327 8.97 -8.90 -10.22
N GLN A 328 8.09 -8.00 -10.66
CA GLN A 328 6.67 -8.29 -10.85
C GLN A 328 6.43 -9.42 -11.85
N ALA A 329 7.16 -9.42 -12.96
CA ALA A 329 7.05 -10.50 -13.95
C ALA A 329 7.45 -11.86 -13.36
N SER A 330 8.50 -11.89 -12.52
CA SER A 330 8.90 -13.09 -11.78
C SER A 330 7.83 -13.54 -10.77
N ILE A 331 7.24 -12.60 -10.04
CA ILE A 331 6.13 -12.88 -9.13
C ILE A 331 4.93 -13.43 -9.90
N ASP A 332 4.51 -12.78 -10.98
CA ASP A 332 3.34 -13.18 -11.77
C ASP A 332 3.53 -14.57 -12.38
N ALA A 333 4.76 -14.91 -12.79
CA ALA A 333 5.09 -16.28 -13.26
C ALA A 333 4.91 -17.32 -12.16
N ALA A 334 5.24 -16.98 -10.91
CA ALA A 334 5.09 -17.89 -9.78
C ALA A 334 3.62 -18.04 -9.31
N GLN A 335 2.73 -17.12 -9.69
CA GLN A 335 1.33 -17.14 -9.27
C GLN A 335 0.40 -17.98 -10.14
N LYS A 336 0.84 -18.47 -11.30
CA LYS A 336 0.00 -19.18 -12.29
C LYS A 336 -0.80 -20.34 -11.71
N ASP A 337 -0.22 -21.08 -10.76
CA ASP A 337 -0.87 -22.23 -10.14
C ASP A 337 -1.56 -21.89 -8.80
N VAL A 338 -1.47 -20.64 -8.34
CA VAL A 338 -2.08 -20.18 -7.08
C VAL A 338 -3.57 -19.93 -7.28
N THR A 339 -4.31 -21.02 -7.47
CA THR A 339 -5.75 -21.03 -7.71
C THR A 339 -6.42 -22.00 -6.74
N GLY A 340 -7.45 -21.52 -6.02
CA GLY A 340 -8.17 -22.32 -5.04
C GLY A 340 -8.85 -21.47 -3.98
N THR A 341 -9.25 -22.10 -2.88
CA THR A 341 -9.95 -21.44 -1.76
C THR A 341 -9.11 -21.50 -0.50
N ALA A 342 -8.93 -20.37 0.16
CA ALA A 342 -8.40 -20.31 1.52
C ALA A 342 -9.50 -19.87 2.49
N ARG A 343 -9.56 -20.50 3.66
CA ARG A 343 -10.47 -20.15 4.75
C ARG A 343 -9.67 -19.57 5.89
N VAL A 344 -10.06 -18.39 6.36
CA VAL A 344 -9.44 -17.70 7.48
C VAL A 344 -10.45 -17.57 8.63
N LYS A 345 -9.94 -17.56 9.87
CA LYS A 345 -10.70 -17.33 11.07
C LYS A 345 -10.33 -15.98 11.67
N LEU A 346 -11.33 -15.12 11.83
CA LEU A 346 -11.23 -13.77 12.40
C LEU A 346 -11.71 -13.80 13.85
N TYR A 347 -10.91 -13.30 14.78
CA TYR A 347 -11.27 -13.25 16.17
C TYR A 347 -10.42 -12.22 16.94
N LYS A 348 -11.04 -11.16 17.46
CA LYS A 348 -10.42 -10.22 18.41
C LYS A 348 -9.00 -9.77 18.03
N GLY A 349 -8.84 -9.18 16.83
CA GLY A 349 -7.56 -8.71 16.32
C GLY A 349 -6.70 -9.78 15.63
N SER A 350 -7.07 -11.05 15.74
CA SER A 350 -6.33 -12.16 15.14
C SER A 350 -7.00 -12.66 13.86
N CYS A 351 -6.18 -12.84 12.81
CA CYS A 351 -6.55 -13.47 11.56
C CYS A 351 -5.65 -14.70 11.35
N THR A 352 -6.22 -15.90 11.40
CA THR A 352 -5.48 -17.16 11.28
C THR A 352 -6.02 -18.00 10.12
N LEU A 353 -5.14 -18.75 9.46
CA LEU A 353 -5.54 -19.72 8.45
C LEU A 353 -6.30 -20.89 9.10
N ALA A 354 -7.53 -21.18 8.63
CA ALA A 354 -8.37 -22.27 9.11
C ALA A 354 -8.43 -23.44 8.12
N GLY A 355 -8.17 -23.22 6.83
CA GLY A 355 -8.15 -24.27 5.82
C GLY A 355 -7.76 -23.73 4.45
N ARG A 356 -7.41 -24.65 3.55
CA ARG A 356 -7.07 -24.34 2.17
C ARG A 356 -7.32 -25.57 1.28
N LYS A 357 -7.74 -25.32 0.06
CA LYS A 357 -7.96 -26.35 -0.95
C LYS A 357 -7.65 -25.81 -2.34
N SER A 358 -7.07 -26.66 -3.20
CA SER A 358 -6.75 -26.33 -4.58
C SER A 358 -6.74 -27.61 -5.44
N LYS A 359 -7.18 -27.49 -6.69
CA LYS A 359 -6.97 -28.53 -7.71
C LYS A 359 -5.49 -28.64 -8.14
N ASN A 360 -4.71 -27.57 -7.92
CA ASN A 360 -3.30 -27.48 -8.24
C ASN A 360 -2.42 -27.82 -7.01
N SER A 361 -2.97 -28.52 -6.00
CA SER A 361 -2.26 -28.89 -4.79
C SER A 361 -1.04 -29.76 -5.08
N LEU A 362 0.11 -29.38 -4.55
CA LEU A 362 1.31 -30.22 -4.48
C LEU A 362 1.37 -31.06 -3.21
N TYR A 363 0.44 -30.83 -2.26
CA TYR A 363 0.33 -31.63 -1.05
C TYR A 363 -0.41 -32.90 -1.34
N ARG A 364 0.26 -34.06 -1.17
CA ARG A 364 -0.26 -35.38 -1.37
C ARG A 364 -0.38 -36.10 -0.03
N LEU A 365 -1.62 -36.46 0.34
CA LEU A 365 -1.89 -37.16 1.59
C LEU A 365 -1.22 -38.51 1.68
N ASP A 366 -1.15 -39.20 0.54
CA ASP A 366 -0.52 -40.53 0.42
C ASP A 366 1.01 -40.52 0.60
N ILE A 367 1.66 -39.35 0.47
CA ILE A 367 3.11 -39.18 0.73
C ILE A 367 3.34 -38.50 2.09
N ALA A 368 2.44 -37.60 2.48
CA ALA A 368 2.62 -36.77 3.68
C ALA A 368 2.09 -37.41 4.97
N THR A 369 1.52 -38.64 4.87
CA THR A 369 1.03 -39.36 6.03
C THR A 369 2.17 -39.86 6.92
N PHE A 370 1.91 -39.92 8.25
CA PHE A 370 2.77 -40.63 9.21
C PHE A 370 2.37 -42.11 9.41
N GLU A 371 1.29 -42.53 8.76
CA GLU A 371 0.87 -43.90 8.74
C GLU A 371 1.71 -44.68 7.73
N GLU A 372 1.52 -46.02 7.67
CA GLU A 372 2.20 -46.87 6.73
C GLU A 372 1.86 -46.46 5.28
N ASP A 373 2.88 -46.26 4.45
CA ASP A 373 2.73 -45.92 3.03
C ASP A 373 3.67 -46.78 2.17
N GLU A 374 3.28 -47.02 0.94
CA GLU A 374 4.07 -47.78 -0.06
C GLU A 374 4.72 -46.85 -1.11
N VAL A 375 4.52 -45.51 -0.99
CA VAL A 375 4.91 -44.52 -1.99
C VAL A 375 6.30 -43.97 -1.72
N TYR A 376 6.66 -43.75 -0.44
CA TYR A 376 7.91 -43.12 -0.02
C TYR A 376 8.89 -44.13 0.57
N ASN A 377 10.04 -44.33 -0.10
CA ASN A 377 11.09 -45.17 0.43
C ASN A 377 11.97 -44.43 1.43
N GLN A 378 11.76 -44.64 2.73
CA GLN A 378 12.50 -43.97 3.82
C GLN A 378 14.02 -44.22 3.76
N LYS A 379 14.48 -45.31 3.12
CA LYS A 379 15.92 -45.65 3.00
C LYS A 379 16.66 -44.65 2.09
N ASP A 380 15.98 -44.00 1.16
CA ASP A 380 16.61 -43.01 0.26
C ASP A 380 17.14 -41.79 1.01
N ALA A 381 16.55 -41.47 2.17
CA ALA A 381 16.99 -40.39 3.03
C ALA A 381 18.41 -40.58 3.56
N GLU A 382 18.86 -41.82 3.81
CA GLU A 382 20.20 -42.10 4.34
C GLU A 382 21.30 -41.58 3.42
N GLY A 383 21.21 -41.90 2.11
CA GLY A 383 22.16 -41.44 1.10
C GLY A 383 22.20 -39.93 0.96
N PHE A 384 21.01 -39.29 0.88
CA PHE A 384 20.84 -37.86 0.81
C PHE A 384 21.47 -37.15 2.03
N ILE A 385 21.18 -37.62 3.26
CA ILE A 385 21.73 -37.06 4.50
C ILE A 385 23.25 -37.17 4.53
N ARG A 386 23.79 -38.34 4.13
CA ARG A 386 25.23 -38.62 4.14
C ARG A 386 25.99 -37.65 3.23
N LEU A 387 25.49 -37.41 2.02
CA LEU A 387 26.09 -36.45 1.08
C LEU A 387 26.02 -35.02 1.62
N ASN A 388 24.87 -34.58 2.10
CA ASN A 388 24.68 -33.23 2.65
C ASN A 388 25.50 -32.99 3.95
N ALA A 389 25.71 -34.02 4.76
CA ALA A 389 26.51 -33.97 5.98
C ALA A 389 28.03 -33.96 5.74
N LEU A 390 28.51 -34.27 4.54
CA LEU A 390 29.96 -34.42 4.25
C LEU A 390 30.74 -33.16 4.61
N ARG A 391 30.26 -31.98 4.21
CA ARG A 391 30.88 -30.67 4.56
C ARG A 391 30.98 -30.45 6.06
N LEU A 392 29.99 -30.86 6.84
CA LEU A 392 29.95 -30.73 8.31
C LEU A 392 30.95 -31.70 8.96
N LYS A 393 31.04 -32.94 8.44
CA LYS A 393 31.99 -33.93 8.89
C LYS A 393 33.46 -33.46 8.68
N ILE A 394 33.77 -32.94 7.48
CA ILE A 394 35.12 -32.39 7.17
C ILE A 394 35.45 -31.25 8.10
N ARG A 395 34.53 -30.32 8.35
CA ARG A 395 34.69 -29.19 9.26
C ARG A 395 34.95 -29.65 10.70
N ALA A 396 34.21 -30.65 11.18
CA ALA A 396 34.38 -31.20 12.54
C ALA A 396 35.74 -31.91 12.73
N GLN A 397 36.19 -32.67 11.73
CA GLN A 397 37.48 -33.33 11.71
C GLN A 397 38.63 -32.30 11.78
N ARG A 398 38.56 -31.23 10.99
CA ARG A 398 39.58 -30.15 11.03
C ARG A 398 39.66 -29.48 12.40
N LYS A 399 38.52 -29.19 13.04
CA LYS A 399 38.53 -28.59 14.41
C LYS A 399 39.19 -29.48 15.44
N LYS A 400 38.98 -30.81 15.39
CA LYS A 400 39.63 -31.77 16.29
C LYS A 400 41.13 -31.92 16.03
N ALA A 401 41.61 -31.67 14.82
CA ALA A 401 43.05 -31.71 14.51
C ALA A 401 43.78 -30.42 14.90
N SER A 402 43.06 -29.37 15.22
CA SER A 402 43.62 -28.05 15.67
C SER A 402 43.51 -27.82 17.20
N SER A 403 42.87 -28.73 17.92
CA SER A 403 42.79 -28.81 19.37
C SER A 403 43.71 -29.89 19.91
#